data_3a3a4ad614825b2ed1f4f54075a805ac
#
_entry.id   3a3a4ad614825b2ed1f4f54075a805ac
#
_cell.length_a   1.000
_cell.length_b   1.000
_cell.length_c   1.000
_cell.angle_alpha   90.00
_cell.angle_beta   90.00
_cell.angle_gamma   90.00
#
_symmetry.space_group_name_H-M   'P 1'
#
loop_
_entity.id
_entity.type
_entity.pdbx_description
1 polymer ?
#
loop_
_entity_poly.entity_id
_entity_poly.type
_entity_poly.pdbx_seq_one_letter_code
_entity_poly.pdbx_strand_id
1 'polypeptide(L)'
;FADSTGLLYAHGTTYYGLKQRGNLQQGETLLVLGAGGHVGLSAVEIGKLMGARVIAAASTEEKLDLCRERGADETINYAEENLKDRAKELTGGAGVDVVYDVVGGDYAEQALRAIGWAGRFLVIGFTAGIPSIPLNLTLLKSCQIVGVFYGAMTARDPELANEIAEDLLQWVDSGELRPHISATYGLEGAAQALRSLMDRKSIGKIVIEP
;
A
#
# COMPACT_ATOMS: atom_id res chain seq x y z
N PHE A 1 10.04 -6.35 -20.31
CA PHE A 1 8.68 -5.81 -20.57
C PHE A 1 7.73 -6.09 -19.42
N ALA A 2 7.62 -7.35 -18.93
CA ALA A 2 6.73 -7.70 -17.82
C ALA A 2 6.98 -6.82 -16.59
N ASP A 3 8.23 -6.65 -16.18
CA ASP A 3 8.62 -5.87 -14.99
C ASP A 3 8.18 -4.41 -15.04
N SER A 4 8.14 -3.82 -16.24
CA SER A 4 7.72 -2.42 -16.40
C SER A 4 6.20 -2.19 -16.37
N THR A 5 5.40 -3.24 -16.58
CA THR A 5 3.91 -3.11 -16.70
C THR A 5 3.23 -2.59 -15.44
N GLY A 6 3.80 -2.82 -14.27
CA GLY A 6 3.24 -2.41 -12.98
C GLY A 6 3.91 -1.19 -12.36
N LEU A 7 5.12 -0.85 -12.83
CA LEU A 7 5.97 0.15 -12.18
C LEU A 7 5.28 1.51 -12.08
N LEU A 8 4.93 2.12 -13.20
CA LEU A 8 4.40 3.48 -13.21
C LEU A 8 3.01 3.61 -12.59
N TYR A 9 2.19 2.55 -12.58
CA TYR A 9 0.86 2.63 -12.00
C TYR A 9 0.89 2.40 -10.47
N ALA A 10 1.33 1.23 -10.03
CA ALA A 10 1.30 0.89 -8.60
C ALA A 10 2.37 1.64 -7.82
N HIS A 11 3.62 1.59 -8.27
CA HIS A 11 4.72 2.27 -7.59
C HIS A 11 4.61 3.80 -7.74
N GLY A 12 4.13 4.32 -8.88
CA GLY A 12 3.84 5.74 -9.04
C GLY A 12 2.75 6.23 -8.07
N THR A 13 1.64 5.48 -7.94
CA THR A 13 0.59 5.78 -6.94
C THR A 13 1.17 5.78 -5.54
N THR A 14 2.00 4.79 -5.22
CA THR A 14 2.59 4.62 -3.89
C THR A 14 3.61 5.72 -3.59
N TYR A 15 4.52 6.01 -4.52
CA TYR A 15 5.51 7.06 -4.36
C TYR A 15 4.83 8.42 -4.14
N TYR A 16 3.86 8.77 -4.99
CA TYR A 16 3.05 9.97 -4.83
C TYR A 16 2.34 10.00 -3.48
N GLY A 17 1.72 8.88 -3.11
CA GLY A 17 1.01 8.75 -1.84
C GLY A 17 1.91 8.95 -0.64
N LEU A 18 3.03 8.24 -0.56
CA LEU A 18 3.92 8.27 0.61
C LEU A 18 4.77 9.54 0.66
N LYS A 19 5.39 9.93 -0.45
CA LYS A 19 6.31 11.09 -0.49
C LYS A 19 5.57 12.42 -0.54
N GLN A 20 4.66 12.60 -1.51
CA GLN A 20 4.04 13.91 -1.77
C GLN A 20 2.80 14.17 -0.90
N ARG A 21 1.95 13.15 -0.69
CA ARG A 21 0.70 13.33 0.06
C ARG A 21 0.84 13.04 1.55
N GLY A 22 1.54 11.95 1.88
CA GLY A 22 1.75 11.48 3.24
C GLY A 22 2.95 12.11 3.92
N ASN A 23 3.88 12.70 3.16
CA ASN A 23 5.14 13.23 3.68
C ASN A 23 5.81 12.26 4.67
N LEU A 24 5.90 10.98 4.25
CA LEU A 24 6.50 9.91 5.07
C LEU A 24 7.96 10.23 5.34
N GLN A 25 8.34 10.21 6.62
CA GLN A 25 9.71 10.48 7.05
C GLN A 25 10.42 9.20 7.44
N GLN A 26 11.75 9.20 7.32
CA GLN A 26 12.59 8.12 7.82
C GLN A 26 12.33 7.88 9.32
N GLY A 27 12.18 6.61 9.70
CA GLY A 27 11.94 6.19 11.08
C GLY A 27 10.46 6.22 11.52
N GLU A 28 9.55 6.78 10.71
CA GLU A 28 8.11 6.69 10.97
C GLU A 28 7.59 5.26 10.77
N THR A 29 6.51 4.94 11.44
CA THR A 29 5.82 3.65 11.30
C THR A 29 4.70 3.76 10.28
N LEU A 30 4.80 2.98 9.20
CA LEU A 30 3.83 2.86 8.12
C LEU A 30 3.01 1.59 8.27
N LEU A 31 1.69 1.70 8.41
CA LEU A 31 0.74 0.58 8.33
C LEU A 31 0.17 0.49 6.91
N VAL A 32 0.36 -0.65 6.25
CA VAL A 32 -0.15 -0.90 4.89
C VAL A 32 -1.30 -1.88 4.95
N LEU A 33 -2.52 -1.46 4.59
CA LEU A 33 -3.67 -2.35 4.43
C LEU A 33 -3.72 -2.94 3.03
N GLY A 34 -4.04 -4.24 2.94
CA GLY A 34 -4.04 -4.96 1.67
C GLY A 34 -2.65 -5.15 1.09
N ALA A 35 -1.65 -5.28 1.96
CA ALA A 35 -0.23 -5.33 1.62
C ALA A 35 0.15 -6.44 0.63
N GLY A 36 -0.58 -7.57 0.59
CA GLY A 36 -0.33 -8.66 -0.35
C GLY A 36 -0.82 -8.42 -1.78
N GLY A 37 -1.55 -7.34 -2.06
CA GLY A 37 -1.93 -6.94 -3.41
C GLY A 37 -0.85 -6.08 -4.07
N HIS A 38 -0.93 -5.90 -5.40
CA HIS A 38 0.12 -5.19 -6.15
C HIS A 38 0.42 -3.78 -5.62
N VAL A 39 -0.62 -2.95 -5.37
CA VAL A 39 -0.46 -1.58 -4.85
C VAL A 39 -0.01 -1.59 -3.38
N GLY A 40 -0.52 -2.53 -2.57
CA GLY A 40 -0.08 -2.66 -1.18
C GLY A 40 1.36 -3.15 -1.06
N LEU A 41 1.77 -4.11 -1.89
CA LEU A 41 3.14 -4.61 -1.90
C LEU A 41 4.15 -3.52 -2.31
N SER A 42 3.79 -2.69 -3.30
CA SER A 42 4.61 -1.53 -3.66
C SER A 42 4.76 -0.55 -2.49
N ALA A 43 3.75 -0.45 -1.60
CA ALA A 43 3.85 0.40 -0.41
C ALA A 43 4.78 -0.20 0.66
N VAL A 44 4.86 -1.51 0.75
CA VAL A 44 5.87 -2.19 1.60
C VAL A 44 7.27 -1.86 1.06
N GLU A 45 7.53 -2.10 -0.23
CA GLU A 45 8.83 -1.90 -0.86
C GLU A 45 9.29 -0.42 -0.78
N ILE A 46 8.45 0.52 -1.22
CA ILE A 46 8.80 1.96 -1.21
C ILE A 46 8.89 2.49 0.22
N GLY A 47 8.03 2.06 1.14
CA GLY A 47 8.11 2.45 2.55
C GLY A 47 9.47 2.07 3.16
N LYS A 48 9.98 0.88 2.84
CA LYS A 48 11.32 0.46 3.25
C LYS A 48 12.43 1.28 2.61
N LEU A 49 12.36 1.55 1.31
CA LEU A 49 13.33 2.41 0.63
C LEU A 49 13.35 3.84 1.20
N MET A 50 12.22 4.34 1.68
CA MET A 50 12.13 5.62 2.37
C MET A 50 12.58 5.56 3.85
N GLY A 51 12.99 4.39 4.35
CA GLY A 51 13.49 4.20 5.71
C GLY A 51 12.41 4.12 6.79
N ALA A 52 11.17 3.82 6.43
CA ALA A 52 10.09 3.61 7.40
C ALA A 52 10.19 2.23 8.07
N ARG A 53 9.63 2.12 9.27
CA ARG A 53 9.25 0.84 9.87
C ARG A 53 7.90 0.43 9.28
N VAL A 54 7.85 -0.69 8.55
CA VAL A 54 6.65 -1.12 7.81
C VAL A 54 5.94 -2.25 8.53
N ILE A 55 4.66 -2.03 8.84
CA ILE A 55 3.71 -3.04 9.33
C ILE A 55 2.80 -3.40 8.15
N ALA A 56 2.93 -4.61 7.61
CA ALA A 56 2.12 -5.10 6.50
C ALA A 56 0.89 -5.84 7.02
N ALA A 57 -0.31 -5.44 6.58
CA ALA A 57 -1.55 -6.08 6.96
C ALA A 57 -2.23 -6.73 5.75
N ALA A 58 -2.50 -8.04 5.84
CA ALA A 58 -3.15 -8.83 4.79
C ALA A 58 -4.11 -9.89 5.40
N SER A 59 -4.83 -10.61 4.54
CA SER A 59 -5.88 -11.56 4.95
C SER A 59 -5.43 -13.02 4.98
N THR A 60 -4.21 -13.33 4.56
CA THR A 60 -3.68 -14.71 4.56
C THR A 60 -2.19 -14.70 4.87
N GLU A 61 -1.71 -15.78 5.50
CA GLU A 61 -0.31 -15.92 5.85
C GLU A 61 0.60 -15.93 4.61
N GLU A 62 0.18 -16.57 3.52
CA GLU A 62 0.92 -16.57 2.25
C GLU A 62 1.22 -15.15 1.72
N LYS A 63 0.24 -14.23 1.85
CA LYS A 63 0.43 -12.82 1.49
C LYS A 63 1.39 -12.10 2.44
N LEU A 64 1.33 -12.44 3.72
CA LEU A 64 2.21 -11.87 4.74
C LEU A 64 3.64 -12.37 4.59
N ASP A 65 3.85 -13.63 4.19
CA ASP A 65 5.17 -14.16 3.90
C ASP A 65 5.84 -13.38 2.77
N LEU A 66 5.13 -13.12 1.67
CA LEU A 66 5.64 -12.27 0.61
C LEU A 66 5.97 -10.84 1.12
N CYS A 67 5.13 -10.26 1.99
CA CYS A 67 5.43 -8.95 2.56
C CYS A 67 6.72 -8.96 3.39
N ARG A 68 6.98 -10.03 4.17
CA ARG A 68 8.24 -10.21 4.93
C ARG A 68 9.44 -10.30 3.98
N GLU A 69 9.33 -11.09 2.91
CA GLU A 69 10.37 -11.20 1.87
C GLU A 69 10.67 -9.86 1.20
N ARG A 70 9.67 -8.98 1.13
CA ARG A 70 9.76 -7.64 0.53
C ARG A 70 10.11 -6.54 1.53
N GLY A 71 10.44 -6.91 2.76
CA GLY A 71 11.03 -6.01 3.75
C GLY A 71 10.05 -5.48 4.81
N ALA A 72 8.85 -6.02 4.93
CA ALA A 72 7.99 -5.68 6.07
C ALA A 72 8.67 -6.08 7.38
N ASP A 73 8.72 -5.16 8.35
CA ASP A 73 9.31 -5.39 9.67
C ASP A 73 8.38 -6.22 10.55
N GLU A 74 7.07 -6.00 10.39
CA GLU A 74 6.02 -6.66 11.15
C GLU A 74 4.84 -6.99 10.26
N THR A 75 4.01 -7.95 10.67
CA THR A 75 2.82 -8.35 9.92
C THR A 75 1.60 -8.47 10.81
N ILE A 76 0.40 -8.24 10.22
CA ILE A 76 -0.90 -8.43 10.87
C ILE A 76 -1.81 -9.22 9.94
N ASN A 77 -2.29 -10.38 10.39
CA ASN A 77 -3.35 -11.11 9.72
C ASN A 77 -4.72 -10.59 10.18
N TYR A 78 -5.26 -9.59 9.48
CA TYR A 78 -6.53 -8.97 9.89
C TYR A 78 -7.77 -9.86 9.71
N ALA A 79 -7.63 -11.06 9.13
CA ALA A 79 -8.70 -12.06 9.13
C ALA A 79 -8.78 -12.84 10.47
N GLU A 80 -7.69 -12.87 11.23
CA GLU A 80 -7.55 -13.63 12.46
C GLU A 80 -7.36 -12.74 13.69
N GLU A 81 -6.81 -11.53 13.51
CA GLU A 81 -6.47 -10.59 14.56
C GLU A 81 -7.28 -9.29 14.45
N ASN A 82 -7.49 -8.58 15.57
CA ASN A 82 -8.02 -7.23 15.53
C ASN A 82 -6.94 -6.26 15.07
N LEU A 83 -7.11 -5.67 13.88
CA LEU A 83 -6.14 -4.77 13.25
C LEU A 83 -5.71 -3.62 14.16
N LYS A 84 -6.67 -2.95 14.81
CA LYS A 84 -6.41 -1.80 15.70
C LYS A 84 -5.56 -2.21 16.90
N ASP A 85 -5.95 -3.30 17.57
CA ASP A 85 -5.32 -3.70 18.82
C ASP A 85 -3.90 -4.20 18.57
N ARG A 86 -3.71 -4.99 17.49
CA ARG A 86 -2.40 -5.48 17.10
C ARG A 86 -1.46 -4.37 16.64
N ALA A 87 -1.92 -3.42 15.83
CA ALA A 87 -1.11 -2.27 15.41
C ALA A 87 -0.68 -1.40 16.61
N LYS A 88 -1.55 -1.22 17.60
CA LYS A 88 -1.19 -0.52 18.84
C LYS A 88 -0.19 -1.29 19.69
N GLU A 89 -0.34 -2.60 19.82
CA GLU A 89 0.62 -3.44 20.52
C GLU A 89 2.01 -3.32 19.92
N LEU A 90 2.12 -3.46 18.57
CA LEU A 90 3.37 -3.35 17.83
C LEU A 90 4.05 -1.97 17.96
N THR A 91 3.28 -0.93 18.28
CA THR A 91 3.78 0.43 18.47
C THR A 91 3.86 0.86 19.94
N GLY A 92 3.78 -0.09 20.89
CA GLY A 92 3.82 0.22 22.32
C GLY A 92 2.71 1.17 22.79
N GLY A 93 1.57 1.20 22.08
CA GLY A 93 0.43 2.06 22.37
C GLY A 93 0.46 3.44 21.70
N ALA A 94 1.57 3.86 21.12
CA ALA A 94 1.71 5.18 20.45
C ALA A 94 0.82 5.29 19.20
N GLY A 95 0.61 4.19 18.50
CA GLY A 95 -0.06 4.13 17.21
C GLY A 95 0.92 4.35 16.05
N VAL A 96 0.41 4.20 14.81
CA VAL A 96 1.20 4.34 13.59
C VAL A 96 1.19 5.78 13.07
N ASP A 97 2.26 6.20 12.42
CA ASP A 97 2.38 7.57 11.90
C ASP A 97 1.64 7.75 10.59
N VAL A 98 1.70 6.75 9.71
CA VAL A 98 1.04 6.75 8.40
C VAL A 98 0.26 5.46 8.19
N VAL A 99 -0.97 5.59 7.71
CA VAL A 99 -1.78 4.48 7.20
C VAL A 99 -1.89 4.61 5.68
N TYR A 100 -1.59 3.54 4.97
CA TYR A 100 -1.76 3.41 3.52
C TYR A 100 -2.90 2.42 3.24
N ASP A 101 -4.09 2.93 2.91
CA ASP A 101 -5.30 2.11 2.81
C ASP A 101 -5.75 1.90 1.36
N VAL A 102 -5.61 0.67 0.85
CA VAL A 102 -6.17 0.22 -0.44
C VAL A 102 -7.46 -0.60 -0.26
N VAL A 103 -7.87 -0.87 0.97
CA VAL A 103 -8.95 -1.81 1.31
C VAL A 103 -10.27 -1.09 1.55
N GLY A 104 -10.28 -0.08 2.40
CA GLY A 104 -11.50 0.58 2.85
C GLY A 104 -12.39 -0.33 3.72
N GLY A 105 -13.71 -0.23 3.53
CA GLY A 105 -14.69 -1.00 4.29
C GLY A 105 -14.52 -0.86 5.79
N ASP A 106 -14.82 -1.93 6.54
CA ASP A 106 -14.77 -1.93 8.01
C ASP A 106 -13.34 -1.84 8.58
N TYR A 107 -12.31 -2.09 7.75
CA TYR A 107 -10.92 -1.97 8.17
C TYR A 107 -10.45 -0.52 8.29
N ALA A 108 -11.04 0.40 7.54
CA ALA A 108 -10.64 1.81 7.54
C ALA A 108 -10.83 2.46 8.92
N GLU A 109 -11.97 2.20 9.62
CA GLU A 109 -12.16 2.72 10.97
C GLU A 109 -11.16 2.11 11.96
N GLN A 110 -10.89 0.82 11.89
CA GLN A 110 -9.91 0.16 12.75
C GLN A 110 -8.51 0.77 12.57
N ALA A 111 -8.09 0.99 11.33
CA ALA A 111 -6.80 1.60 11.01
C ALA A 111 -6.74 3.07 11.47
N LEU A 112 -7.81 3.85 11.29
CA LEU A 112 -7.88 5.21 11.80
C LEU A 112 -7.83 5.25 13.34
N ARG A 113 -8.38 4.23 14.04
CA ARG A 113 -8.26 4.08 15.49
C ARG A 113 -6.85 3.65 15.92
N ALA A 114 -6.09 3.01 15.06
CA ALA A 114 -4.70 2.62 15.31
C ALA A 114 -3.69 3.75 15.05
N ILE A 115 -4.09 4.81 14.34
CA ILE A 115 -3.21 5.93 14.02
C ILE A 115 -2.73 6.66 15.29
N GLY A 116 -1.50 7.15 15.29
CA GLY A 116 -0.91 7.95 16.35
C GLY A 116 -1.36 9.41 16.33
N TRP A 117 -0.82 10.21 17.24
CA TRP A 117 -1.03 11.66 17.28
C TRP A 117 -0.45 12.34 16.04
N ALA A 118 -1.22 13.23 15.42
CA ALA A 118 -0.88 13.93 14.18
C ALA A 118 -0.57 13.04 12.98
N GLY A 119 -0.96 11.76 12.99
CA GLY A 119 -0.74 10.82 11.90
C GLY A 119 -1.54 11.14 10.64
N ARG A 120 -1.22 10.45 9.53
CA ARG A 120 -1.84 10.66 8.21
C ARG A 120 -2.46 9.35 7.72
N PHE A 121 -3.75 9.39 7.41
CA PHE A 121 -4.50 8.29 6.81
C PHE A 121 -4.62 8.53 5.30
N LEU A 122 -3.89 7.77 4.49
CA LEU A 122 -3.87 7.90 3.04
C LEU A 122 -4.95 7.03 2.42
N VAL A 123 -5.91 7.66 1.74
CA VAL A 123 -7.01 6.99 1.03
C VAL A 123 -6.56 6.68 -0.39
N ILE A 124 -6.31 5.39 -0.68
CA ILE A 124 -5.79 4.91 -1.96
C ILE A 124 -6.88 4.20 -2.77
N GLY A 125 -7.68 3.36 -2.12
CA GLY A 125 -8.68 2.55 -2.79
C GLY A 125 -9.73 1.98 -1.85
N PHE A 126 -10.67 1.21 -2.43
CA PHE A 126 -11.89 0.74 -1.74
C PHE A 126 -12.24 -0.70 -2.14
N THR A 127 -11.28 -1.61 -2.13
CA THR A 127 -11.50 -3.00 -2.58
C THR A 127 -12.51 -3.76 -1.71
N ALA A 128 -12.74 -3.32 -0.46
CA ALA A 128 -13.79 -3.83 0.43
C ALA A 128 -15.00 -2.88 0.56
N GLY A 129 -15.06 -1.83 -0.26
CA GLY A 129 -16.14 -0.85 -0.26
C GLY A 129 -15.75 0.49 0.36
N ILE A 130 -16.54 1.53 0.07
CA ILE A 130 -16.33 2.89 0.59
C ILE A 130 -16.70 2.91 2.08
N PRO A 131 -15.76 3.28 2.97
CA PRO A 131 -16.02 3.27 4.41
C PRO A 131 -16.89 4.46 4.85
N SER A 132 -17.64 4.25 5.92
CA SER A 132 -18.26 5.32 6.70
C SER A 132 -17.54 5.37 8.05
N ILE A 133 -16.81 6.45 8.32
CA ILE A 133 -15.99 6.59 9.54
C ILE A 133 -16.47 7.74 10.40
N PRO A 134 -16.42 7.61 11.75
CA PRO A 134 -16.74 8.69 12.66
C PRO A 134 -15.71 9.82 12.57
N LEU A 135 -16.11 10.99 12.07
CA LEU A 135 -15.21 12.09 11.79
C LEU A 135 -14.54 12.67 13.05
N ASN A 136 -15.14 12.49 14.23
CA ASN A 136 -14.56 12.89 15.51
C ASN A 136 -13.22 12.20 15.82
N LEU A 137 -12.91 11.07 15.18
CA LEU A 137 -11.62 10.39 15.35
C LEU A 137 -10.45 11.27 14.89
N THR A 138 -10.66 12.10 13.88
CA THR A 138 -9.63 13.04 13.40
C THR A 138 -9.33 14.13 14.46
N LEU A 139 -10.37 14.66 15.09
CA LEU A 139 -10.24 15.62 16.18
C LEU A 139 -9.46 15.04 17.37
N LEU A 140 -9.86 13.83 17.82
CA LEU A 140 -9.29 13.19 19.01
C LEU A 140 -7.79 12.88 18.89
N LYS A 141 -7.28 12.79 17.67
CA LYS A 141 -5.87 12.44 17.38
C LYS A 141 -5.12 13.54 16.64
N SER A 142 -5.78 14.66 16.34
CA SER A 142 -5.24 15.72 15.50
C SER A 142 -4.70 15.20 14.15
N CYS A 143 -5.24 14.06 13.68
CA CYS A 143 -4.75 13.37 12.48
C CYS A 143 -5.43 13.90 11.21
N GLN A 144 -4.89 13.51 10.06
CA GLN A 144 -5.35 13.92 8.74
C GLN A 144 -5.89 12.72 7.97
N ILE A 145 -6.93 12.93 7.15
CA ILE A 145 -7.37 12.00 6.11
C ILE A 145 -7.01 12.64 4.77
N VAL A 146 -6.17 11.96 3.99
CA VAL A 146 -5.53 12.51 2.79
C VAL A 146 -5.88 11.66 1.58
N GLY A 147 -6.56 12.25 0.59
CA GLY A 147 -6.85 11.58 -0.68
C GLY A 147 -5.60 11.46 -1.56
N VAL A 148 -5.45 10.31 -2.21
CA VAL A 148 -4.37 10.03 -3.16
C VAL A 148 -4.97 9.62 -4.49
N PHE A 149 -4.92 10.51 -5.49
CA PHE A 149 -5.42 10.23 -6.83
C PHE A 149 -4.34 10.47 -7.88
N TYR A 150 -3.42 9.51 -7.99
CA TYR A 150 -2.26 9.59 -8.87
C TYR A 150 -2.65 9.78 -10.33
N GLY A 151 -3.59 9.00 -10.87
CA GLY A 151 -4.02 9.13 -12.25
C GLY A 151 -4.56 10.52 -12.63
N ALA A 152 -5.24 11.21 -11.70
CA ALA A 152 -5.65 12.60 -11.94
C ALA A 152 -4.48 13.58 -11.75
N MET A 153 -3.53 13.28 -10.90
CA MET A 153 -2.32 14.08 -10.69
C MET A 153 -1.48 14.12 -11.96
N THR A 154 -1.22 12.97 -12.61
CA THR A 154 -0.39 12.90 -13.81
C THR A 154 -0.90 13.79 -14.96
N ALA A 155 -2.22 13.98 -15.06
CA ALA A 155 -2.82 14.87 -16.04
C ALA A 155 -2.76 16.36 -15.65
N ARG A 156 -2.69 16.67 -14.34
CA ARG A 156 -2.66 18.03 -13.83
C ARG A 156 -1.26 18.59 -13.65
N ASP A 157 -0.32 17.72 -13.35
CA ASP A 157 1.07 18.04 -13.10
C ASP A 157 1.98 17.01 -13.79
N PRO A 158 2.17 17.14 -15.13
CA PRO A 158 3.03 16.25 -15.89
C PRO A 158 4.50 16.33 -15.50
N GLU A 159 4.96 17.48 -14.96
CA GLU A 159 6.34 17.66 -14.52
C GLU A 159 6.61 16.79 -13.31
N LEU A 160 5.75 16.87 -12.28
CA LEU A 160 5.83 15.97 -11.11
C LEU A 160 5.68 14.50 -11.51
N ALA A 161 4.82 14.17 -12.48
CA ALA A 161 4.67 12.80 -12.95
C ALA A 161 5.97 12.26 -13.59
N ASN A 162 6.70 13.08 -14.33
CA ASN A 162 8.00 12.73 -14.90
C ASN A 162 9.08 12.58 -13.81
N GLU A 163 9.13 13.49 -12.84
CA GLU A 163 10.06 13.38 -11.69
C GLU A 163 9.85 12.06 -10.93
N ILE A 164 8.59 11.69 -10.67
CA ILE A 164 8.27 10.42 -10.01
C ILE A 164 8.73 9.21 -10.86
N ALA A 165 8.52 9.28 -12.19
CA ALA A 165 8.94 8.21 -13.08
C ALA A 165 10.47 8.06 -13.11
N GLU A 166 11.20 9.17 -13.13
CA GLU A 166 12.67 9.18 -13.11
C GLU A 166 13.22 8.61 -11.79
N ASP A 167 12.69 9.03 -10.65
CA ASP A 167 13.09 8.51 -9.33
C ASP A 167 12.86 6.98 -9.24
N LEU A 168 11.70 6.50 -9.70
CA LEU A 168 11.38 5.07 -9.72
C LEU A 168 12.30 4.28 -10.64
N LEU A 169 12.61 4.81 -11.82
CA LEU A 169 13.53 4.18 -12.76
C LEU A 169 14.95 4.11 -12.18
N GLN A 170 15.41 5.13 -11.47
CA GLN A 170 16.70 5.11 -10.79
C GLN A 170 16.77 3.97 -9.75
N TRP A 171 15.72 3.76 -8.96
CA TRP A 171 15.68 2.65 -8.01
C TRP A 171 15.65 1.27 -8.68
N VAL A 172 15.02 1.17 -9.86
CA VAL A 172 15.03 -0.07 -10.66
C VAL A 172 16.42 -0.32 -11.23
N ASP A 173 17.06 0.70 -11.80
CA ASP A 173 18.38 0.60 -12.41
C ASP A 173 19.49 0.29 -11.37
N SER A 174 19.36 0.84 -10.16
CA SER A 174 20.25 0.51 -9.04
C SER A 174 19.99 -0.88 -8.46
N GLY A 175 18.85 -1.50 -8.78
CA GLY A 175 18.41 -2.78 -8.23
C GLY A 175 17.83 -2.70 -6.82
N GLU A 176 17.62 -1.50 -6.28
CA GLU A 176 16.96 -1.28 -4.99
C GLU A 176 15.47 -1.59 -5.04
N LEU A 177 14.82 -1.31 -6.18
CA LEU A 177 13.42 -1.65 -6.42
C LEU A 177 13.31 -2.76 -7.48
N ARG A 178 12.63 -3.85 -7.12
CA ARG A 178 12.39 -4.99 -8.02
C ARG A 178 10.91 -5.35 -8.00
N PRO A 179 10.10 -4.79 -8.94
CA PRO A 179 8.67 -5.07 -8.99
C PRO A 179 8.38 -6.57 -9.02
N HIS A 180 7.46 -7.03 -8.16
CA HIS A 180 7.13 -8.44 -8.05
C HIS A 180 6.02 -8.82 -9.03
N ILE A 181 6.31 -9.80 -9.91
CA ILE A 181 5.33 -10.44 -10.78
C ILE A 181 5.07 -11.84 -10.24
N SER A 182 3.84 -12.12 -9.82
CA SER A 182 3.45 -13.40 -9.23
C SER A 182 3.05 -14.43 -10.27
N ALA A 183 2.54 -14.00 -11.41
CA ALA A 183 2.14 -14.90 -12.49
C ALA A 183 2.10 -14.17 -13.84
N THR A 184 2.46 -14.91 -14.89
CA THR A 184 2.31 -14.50 -16.29
C THR A 184 1.39 -15.47 -17.00
N TYR A 185 0.44 -14.95 -17.77
CA TYR A 185 -0.52 -15.72 -18.58
C TYR A 185 -0.39 -15.31 -20.03
N GLY A 186 -0.53 -16.26 -20.95
CA GLY A 186 -0.78 -15.93 -22.36
C GLY A 186 -2.18 -15.32 -22.55
N LEU A 187 -2.45 -14.81 -23.73
CA LEU A 187 -3.74 -14.17 -24.04
C LEU A 187 -4.94 -15.09 -23.82
N GLU A 188 -4.79 -16.38 -24.12
CA GLU A 188 -5.81 -17.43 -23.90
C GLU A 188 -6.12 -17.64 -22.41
N GLY A 189 -5.17 -17.34 -21.52
CA GLY A 189 -5.32 -17.40 -20.05
C GLY A 189 -5.92 -16.15 -19.42
N ALA A 190 -6.22 -15.11 -20.19
CA ALA A 190 -6.68 -13.81 -19.66
C ALA A 190 -7.94 -13.94 -18.79
N ALA A 191 -8.90 -14.78 -19.19
CA ALA A 191 -10.11 -15.00 -18.40
C ALA A 191 -9.82 -15.65 -17.03
N GLN A 192 -8.84 -16.54 -16.95
CA GLN A 192 -8.39 -17.18 -15.70
C GLN A 192 -7.68 -16.15 -14.82
N ALA A 193 -6.79 -15.33 -15.40
CA ALA A 193 -6.09 -14.26 -14.69
C ALA A 193 -7.09 -13.29 -14.04
N LEU A 194 -8.10 -12.84 -14.81
CA LEU A 194 -9.14 -11.93 -14.29
C LEU A 194 -9.97 -12.57 -13.17
N ARG A 195 -10.34 -13.86 -13.29
CA ARG A 195 -11.06 -14.59 -12.24
C ARG A 195 -10.23 -14.67 -10.94
N SER A 196 -8.92 -14.91 -11.03
CA SER A 196 -8.07 -14.96 -9.85
C SER A 196 -8.00 -13.64 -9.10
N LEU A 197 -8.06 -12.51 -9.82
CA LEU A 197 -8.19 -11.17 -9.24
C LEU A 197 -9.55 -10.98 -8.55
N MET A 198 -10.64 -11.33 -9.23
CA MET A 198 -12.00 -11.22 -8.67
C MET A 198 -12.19 -12.07 -7.42
N ASP A 199 -11.61 -13.27 -7.41
CA ASP A 199 -11.65 -14.20 -6.27
C ASP A 199 -10.68 -13.80 -5.13
N ARG A 200 -9.92 -12.69 -5.29
CA ARG A 200 -8.88 -12.22 -4.35
C ARG A 200 -7.78 -13.25 -4.05
N LYS A 201 -7.56 -14.19 -4.96
CA LYS A 201 -6.52 -15.24 -4.87
C LYS A 201 -5.17 -14.77 -5.38
N SER A 202 -5.12 -13.66 -6.12
CA SER A 202 -3.86 -13.12 -6.62
C SER A 202 -3.03 -12.48 -5.51
N ILE A 203 -1.73 -12.69 -5.60
CA ILE A 203 -0.72 -12.10 -4.74
C ILE A 203 0.18 -11.25 -5.64
N GLY A 204 0.43 -9.98 -5.28
CA GLY A 204 1.25 -9.11 -6.12
C GLY A 204 0.64 -8.80 -7.50
N LYS A 205 1.47 -8.79 -8.54
CA LYS A 205 1.12 -8.42 -9.92
C LYS A 205 0.95 -9.64 -10.81
N ILE A 206 -0.15 -9.68 -11.56
CA ILE A 206 -0.37 -10.62 -12.67
C ILE A 206 -0.13 -9.87 -14.00
N VAL A 207 0.55 -10.50 -14.93
CA VAL A 207 0.83 -10.00 -16.29
C VAL A 207 0.18 -10.90 -17.32
N ILE A 208 -0.36 -10.32 -18.39
CA ILE A 208 -0.82 -11.03 -19.59
C ILE A 208 0.13 -10.64 -20.71
N GLU A 209 0.79 -11.63 -21.30
CA GLU A 209 1.65 -11.46 -22.47
C GLU A 209 0.89 -11.96 -23.72
N PRO A 210 0.83 -11.13 -24.79
CA PRO A 210 0.14 -11.50 -26.03
C PRO A 210 0.84 -12.61 -26.80
#